data_53cdc646c1104a93946b2ebd8361edf1
#
_entry.id   53cdc646c1104a93946b2ebd8361edf1
#
_cell.length_a   1.000
_cell.length_b   1.000
_cell.length_c   1.000
_cell.angle_alpha   90.00
_cell.angle_beta   90.00
_cell.angle_gamma   90.00
#
_symmetry.space_group_name_H-M   'P 1'
#
loop_
_entity.id
_entity.type
_entity.pdbx_description
1 polymer ?
#
loop_
_entity_poly.entity_id
_entity_poly.type
_entity_poly.pdbx_seq_one_letter_code
_entity_poly.pdbx_strand_id
1 'polypeptide(L)'
;LAGVLLKVGGYGFIRFSIPMLPNASDYYAPLVFILGIIAIIYTSLVALMQKDMKKLIAYSSVAHMGYVTIGLFTFKEEGIDGAIIQMLSHGLVSAALFLCIGVLYERMHTRMISDYGGVVKNMPKFSLVFMVFMLASIGVPGTSGFVGELLVLIAAYKVSGYLAFATGLGMILGAAYMLWLYKRVIFGDAENKNVKKL
;
A
#
# COMPACT_ATOMS: atom_id res chain seq x y z
N LEU A 1 1.01 7.19 -12.16
CA LEU A 1 0.22 7.88 -11.13
C LEU A 1 0.60 7.40 -9.72
N ALA A 2 0.41 6.13 -9.38
CA ALA A 2 0.63 5.59 -8.03
C ALA A 2 2.11 5.65 -7.57
N GLY A 3 3.06 5.42 -8.48
CA GLY A 3 4.49 5.42 -8.15
C GLY A 3 5.04 6.80 -7.77
N VAL A 4 4.68 7.86 -8.48
CA VAL A 4 5.29 9.19 -8.34
C VAL A 4 4.29 10.27 -7.95
N LEU A 5 3.18 10.44 -8.68
CA LEU A 5 2.28 11.59 -8.48
C LEU A 5 1.65 11.65 -7.09
N LEU A 6 1.32 10.51 -6.49
CA LEU A 6 0.79 10.49 -5.13
C LEU A 6 1.77 11.05 -4.07
N LYS A 7 3.08 11.00 -4.33
CA LYS A 7 4.12 11.50 -3.42
C LYS A 7 4.29 13.01 -3.50
N VAL A 8 3.82 13.64 -4.56
CA VAL A 8 3.87 15.11 -4.70
C VAL A 8 3.09 15.78 -3.55
N GLY A 9 1.98 15.21 -3.11
CA GLY A 9 1.23 15.71 -1.95
C GLY A 9 2.06 15.64 -0.65
N GLY A 10 2.70 14.49 -0.38
CA GLY A 10 3.59 14.34 0.78
C GLY A 10 4.79 15.29 0.72
N TYR A 11 5.41 15.42 -0.46
CA TYR A 11 6.46 16.41 -0.68
C TYR A 11 5.97 17.84 -0.41
N GLY A 12 4.77 18.18 -0.87
CA GLY A 12 4.17 19.50 -0.64
C GLY A 12 4.00 19.82 0.85
N PHE A 13 3.58 18.83 1.66
CA PHE A 13 3.52 18.99 3.10
C PHE A 13 4.90 19.22 3.73
N ILE A 14 5.90 18.41 3.38
CA ILE A 14 7.27 18.51 3.92
C ILE A 14 7.91 19.85 3.52
N ARG A 15 7.76 20.23 2.26
CA ARG A 15 8.52 21.37 1.71
C ARG A 15 7.85 22.72 1.94
N PHE A 16 6.52 22.75 1.91
CA PHE A 16 5.78 24.01 1.93
C PHE A 16 4.89 24.13 3.17
N SER A 17 3.91 23.24 3.38
CA SER A 17 2.88 23.45 4.40
C SER A 17 3.46 23.49 5.81
N ILE A 18 4.27 22.51 6.19
CA ILE A 18 4.82 22.39 7.54
C ILE A 18 5.85 23.51 7.82
N PRO A 19 6.83 23.79 6.93
CA PRO A 19 7.82 24.85 7.21
C PRO A 19 7.26 26.27 7.13
N MET A 20 6.30 26.53 6.22
CA MET A 20 5.75 27.88 6.03
C MET A 20 4.65 28.21 7.06
N LEU A 21 3.88 27.24 7.48
CA LEU A 21 2.70 27.42 8.36
C LEU A 21 2.73 26.42 9.53
N PRO A 22 3.77 26.43 10.38
CA PRO A 22 3.92 25.42 11.44
C PRO A 22 2.75 25.44 12.44
N ASN A 23 2.31 26.62 12.90
CA ASN A 23 1.22 26.77 13.85
C ASN A 23 -0.12 26.28 13.29
N ALA A 24 -0.40 26.57 12.01
CA ALA A 24 -1.62 26.10 11.36
C ALA A 24 -1.56 24.59 11.13
N SER A 25 -0.40 24.05 10.76
CA SER A 25 -0.20 22.62 10.57
C SER A 25 -0.42 21.85 11.86
N ASP A 26 0.06 22.35 13.00
CA ASP A 26 -0.17 21.76 14.33
C ASP A 26 -1.64 21.85 14.73
N TYR A 27 -2.27 23.00 14.55
CA TYR A 27 -3.70 23.20 14.85
C TYR A 27 -4.61 22.24 14.09
N TYR A 28 -4.32 21.96 12.81
CA TYR A 28 -5.10 21.04 11.97
C TYR A 28 -4.62 19.59 12.01
N ALA A 29 -3.55 19.26 12.75
CA ALA A 29 -3.06 17.89 12.85
C ALA A 29 -4.13 16.86 13.26
N PRO A 30 -5.03 17.12 14.23
CA PRO A 30 -6.09 16.16 14.58
C PRO A 30 -7.04 15.86 13.40
N LEU A 31 -7.40 16.86 12.61
CA LEU A 31 -8.21 16.66 11.39
C LEU A 31 -7.48 15.78 10.38
N VAL A 32 -6.18 16.04 10.18
CA VAL A 32 -5.34 15.27 9.26
C VAL A 32 -5.19 13.82 9.73
N PHE A 33 -5.07 13.58 11.06
CA PHE A 33 -5.06 12.22 11.61
C PHE A 33 -6.35 11.47 11.32
N ILE A 34 -7.52 12.11 11.49
CA ILE A 34 -8.81 11.50 11.17
C ILE A 34 -8.88 11.12 9.69
N LEU A 35 -8.50 12.02 8.80
CA LEU A 35 -8.48 11.75 7.36
C LEU A 35 -7.48 10.65 7.00
N GLY A 36 -6.31 10.62 7.64
CA GLY A 36 -5.30 9.56 7.48
C GLY A 36 -5.81 8.19 7.92
N ILE A 37 -6.49 8.12 9.07
CA ILE A 37 -7.12 6.88 9.56
C ILE A 37 -8.22 6.41 8.61
N ILE A 38 -9.08 7.32 8.13
CA ILE A 38 -10.11 7.00 7.13
C ILE A 38 -9.43 6.47 5.86
N ALA A 39 -8.36 7.11 5.40
CA ALA A 39 -7.61 6.63 4.25
C ALA A 39 -7.06 5.22 4.47
N ILE A 40 -6.50 4.92 5.65
CA ILE A 40 -5.96 3.59 5.96
C ILE A 40 -7.06 2.54 6.05
N ILE A 41 -8.06 2.73 6.90
CA ILE A 41 -9.04 1.70 7.23
C ILE A 41 -10.06 1.55 6.11
N TYR A 42 -10.71 2.66 5.70
CA TYR A 42 -11.77 2.61 4.71
C TYR A 42 -11.26 2.11 3.36
N THR A 43 -10.13 2.64 2.86
CA THR A 43 -9.66 2.20 1.55
C THR A 43 -9.09 0.78 1.55
N SER A 44 -8.56 0.30 2.69
CA SER A 44 -8.17 -1.10 2.84
C SER A 44 -9.38 -2.06 2.79
N LEU A 45 -10.49 -1.69 3.41
CA LEU A 45 -11.74 -2.45 3.32
C LEU A 45 -12.30 -2.42 1.89
N VAL A 46 -12.25 -1.27 1.22
CA VAL A 46 -12.63 -1.17 -0.19
C VAL A 46 -11.72 -2.01 -1.06
N ALA A 47 -10.40 -2.03 -0.83
CA ALA A 47 -9.45 -2.86 -1.54
C ALA A 47 -9.78 -4.35 -1.39
N LEU A 48 -10.12 -4.79 -0.18
CA LEU A 48 -10.48 -6.18 0.12
C LEU A 48 -11.68 -6.66 -0.73
N MET A 49 -12.65 -5.79 -0.99
CA MET A 49 -13.86 -6.11 -1.74
C MET A 49 -13.72 -5.96 -3.26
N GLN A 50 -12.56 -5.53 -3.76
CA GLN A 50 -12.37 -5.34 -5.21
C GLN A 50 -12.31 -6.67 -5.97
N LYS A 51 -12.95 -6.65 -7.14
CA LYS A 51 -12.91 -7.75 -8.12
C LYS A 51 -11.86 -7.54 -9.21
N ASP A 52 -11.37 -6.31 -9.39
CA ASP A 52 -10.36 -5.91 -10.38
C ASP A 52 -9.01 -5.74 -9.67
N MET A 53 -7.99 -6.48 -10.11
CA MET A 53 -6.63 -6.44 -9.54
C MET A 53 -6.02 -5.03 -9.56
N LYS A 54 -6.23 -4.30 -10.66
CA LYS A 54 -5.69 -2.94 -10.82
C LYS A 54 -6.34 -1.97 -9.83
N LYS A 55 -7.65 -2.07 -9.62
CA LYS A 55 -8.37 -1.25 -8.64
C LYS A 55 -7.93 -1.59 -7.22
N LEU A 56 -7.75 -2.87 -6.90
CA LEU A 56 -7.26 -3.31 -5.59
C LEU A 56 -5.92 -2.65 -5.24
N ILE A 57 -4.93 -2.72 -6.14
CA ILE A 57 -3.62 -2.08 -5.93
C ILE A 57 -3.74 -0.56 -5.90
N ALA A 58 -4.64 0.04 -6.67
CA ALA A 58 -4.86 1.49 -6.60
C ALA A 58 -5.41 1.93 -5.23
N TYR A 59 -6.38 1.23 -4.66
CA TYR A 59 -6.90 1.53 -3.33
C TYR A 59 -5.88 1.25 -2.23
N SER A 60 -5.07 0.20 -2.34
CA SER A 60 -3.98 -0.04 -1.39
C SER A 60 -2.98 1.13 -1.38
N SER A 61 -2.74 1.75 -2.52
CA SER A 61 -1.86 2.93 -2.60
C SER A 61 -2.39 4.12 -1.80
N VAL A 62 -3.71 4.32 -1.74
CA VAL A 62 -4.33 5.37 -0.92
C VAL A 62 -4.14 5.07 0.57
N ALA A 63 -4.29 3.79 0.98
CA ALA A 63 -4.04 3.38 2.35
C ALA A 63 -2.58 3.65 2.79
N HIS A 64 -1.59 3.30 1.94
CA HIS A 64 -0.18 3.58 2.23
C HIS A 64 0.13 5.08 2.30
N MET A 65 -0.55 5.93 1.50
CA MET A 65 -0.41 7.39 1.64
C MET A 65 -1.03 7.92 2.94
N GLY A 66 -2.01 7.24 3.50
CA GLY A 66 -2.52 7.53 4.85
C GLY A 66 -1.43 7.44 5.91
N TYR A 67 -0.54 6.41 5.86
CA TYR A 67 0.63 6.33 6.75
C TYR A 67 1.58 7.52 6.56
N VAL A 68 1.87 7.89 5.32
CA VAL A 68 2.71 9.06 5.02
C VAL A 68 2.12 10.31 5.66
N THR A 69 0.84 10.55 5.48
CA THR A 69 0.15 11.74 6.00
C THR A 69 0.18 11.77 7.53
N ILE A 70 -0.13 10.65 8.19
CA ILE A 70 -0.06 10.54 9.65
C ILE A 70 1.37 10.78 10.12
N GLY A 71 2.36 10.11 9.53
CA GLY A 71 3.76 10.24 9.91
C GLY A 71 4.25 11.68 9.88
N LEU A 72 3.95 12.43 8.82
CA LEU A 72 4.36 13.83 8.68
C LEU A 72 3.75 14.74 9.76
N PHE A 73 2.47 14.57 10.06
CA PHE A 73 1.74 15.42 11.02
C PHE A 73 1.93 14.99 12.47
N THR A 74 2.71 13.95 12.76
CA THR A 74 3.18 13.69 14.13
C THR A 74 4.23 14.69 14.59
N PHE A 75 4.88 15.40 13.66
CA PHE A 75 6.01 16.31 13.92
C PHE A 75 7.16 15.66 14.71
N LYS A 76 7.25 14.33 14.65
CA LYS A 76 8.33 13.55 15.26
C LYS A 76 9.33 13.15 14.18
N GLU A 77 10.61 13.10 14.55
CA GLU A 77 11.69 12.71 13.64
C GLU A 77 11.40 11.36 12.99
N GLU A 78 11.04 10.36 13.79
CA GLU A 78 10.72 9.02 13.29
C GLU A 78 9.51 9.02 12.35
N GLY A 79 8.55 9.91 12.59
CA GLY A 79 7.36 10.05 11.74
C GLY A 79 7.69 10.62 10.37
N ILE A 80 8.55 11.63 10.32
CA ILE A 80 9.02 12.26 9.08
C ILE A 80 9.90 11.28 8.29
N ASP A 81 10.87 10.64 8.94
CA ASP A 81 11.74 9.65 8.33
C ASP A 81 10.95 8.46 7.80
N GLY A 82 10.02 7.94 8.63
CA GLY A 82 9.10 6.88 8.23
C GLY A 82 8.26 7.24 7.01
N ALA A 83 7.73 8.47 6.97
CA ALA A 83 6.94 8.96 5.83
C ALA A 83 7.78 9.05 4.55
N ILE A 84 9.02 9.54 4.64
CA ILE A 84 9.95 9.64 3.48
C ILE A 84 10.29 8.23 2.97
N ILE A 85 10.68 7.32 3.86
CA ILE A 85 10.99 5.92 3.50
C ILE A 85 9.76 5.26 2.87
N GLN A 86 8.57 5.47 3.46
CA GLN A 86 7.33 4.91 2.93
C GLN A 86 6.99 5.46 1.54
N MET A 87 7.20 6.74 1.27
CA MET A 87 7.02 7.31 -0.06
C MET A 87 7.93 6.65 -1.10
N LEU A 88 9.21 6.47 -0.77
CA LEU A 88 10.19 5.85 -1.68
C LEU A 88 9.87 4.38 -1.91
N SER A 89 9.70 3.62 -0.82
CA SER A 89 9.38 2.19 -0.87
C SER A 89 8.10 1.92 -1.66
N HIS A 90 7.01 2.60 -1.29
CA HIS A 90 5.73 2.45 -1.98
C HIS A 90 5.84 2.85 -3.46
N GLY A 91 6.67 3.84 -3.80
CA GLY A 91 6.91 4.24 -5.19
C GLY A 91 7.40 3.09 -6.05
N LEU A 92 8.42 2.39 -5.58
CA LEU A 92 9.02 1.24 -6.25
C LEU A 92 8.09 0.02 -6.25
N VAL A 93 7.56 -0.33 -5.08
CA VAL A 93 6.72 -1.53 -4.91
C VAL A 93 5.41 -1.42 -5.69
N SER A 94 4.72 -0.28 -5.64
CA SER A 94 3.48 -0.09 -6.38
C SER A 94 3.71 -0.11 -7.89
N ALA A 95 4.79 0.52 -8.39
CA ALA A 95 5.13 0.46 -9.80
C ALA A 95 5.38 -0.98 -10.25
N ALA A 96 6.14 -1.76 -9.47
CA ALA A 96 6.41 -3.15 -9.76
C ALA A 96 5.14 -4.02 -9.76
N LEU A 97 4.23 -3.81 -8.79
CA LEU A 97 2.94 -4.52 -8.75
C LEU A 97 2.08 -4.19 -9.97
N PHE A 98 2.03 -2.92 -10.40
CA PHE A 98 1.31 -2.54 -11.61
C PHE A 98 1.93 -3.15 -12.88
N LEU A 99 3.26 -3.25 -12.94
CA LEU A 99 3.94 -3.95 -14.05
C LEU A 99 3.61 -5.45 -14.04
N CYS A 100 3.58 -6.09 -12.89
CA CYS A 100 3.15 -7.49 -12.76
C CYS A 100 1.73 -7.68 -13.29
N ILE A 101 0.79 -6.79 -12.92
CA ILE A 101 -0.57 -6.84 -13.50
C ILE A 101 -0.55 -6.61 -15.00
N GLY A 102 0.32 -5.71 -15.49
CA GLY A 102 0.49 -5.46 -16.92
C GLY A 102 0.86 -6.72 -17.68
N VAL A 103 1.85 -7.47 -17.18
CA VAL A 103 2.27 -8.76 -17.78
C VAL A 103 1.13 -9.78 -17.86
N LEU A 104 0.31 -9.87 -16.81
CA LEU A 104 -0.86 -10.74 -16.80
C LEU A 104 -1.93 -10.25 -17.81
N TYR A 105 -2.17 -8.95 -17.80
CA TYR A 105 -3.17 -8.34 -18.69
C TYR A 105 -2.82 -8.48 -20.18
N GLU A 106 -1.57 -8.29 -20.57
CA GLU A 106 -1.13 -8.45 -21.96
C GLU A 106 -1.37 -9.86 -22.50
N ARG A 107 -1.35 -10.86 -21.63
CA ARG A 107 -1.56 -12.26 -22.03
C ARG A 107 -3.02 -12.71 -21.95
N MET A 108 -3.76 -12.21 -20.97
CA MET A 108 -5.13 -12.67 -20.69
C MET A 108 -6.21 -11.69 -21.15
N HIS A 109 -5.85 -10.41 -21.41
CA HIS A 109 -6.75 -9.31 -21.76
C HIS A 109 -7.89 -9.08 -20.77
N THR A 110 -7.73 -9.54 -19.53
CA THR A 110 -8.69 -9.32 -18.43
C THR A 110 -7.95 -8.89 -17.17
N ARG A 111 -8.62 -8.17 -16.27
CA ARG A 111 -8.11 -7.76 -14.96
C ARG A 111 -8.94 -8.31 -13.80
N MET A 112 -9.97 -9.07 -14.14
CA MET A 112 -10.87 -9.64 -13.14
C MET A 112 -10.17 -10.79 -12.42
N ILE A 113 -10.16 -10.73 -11.09
CA ILE A 113 -9.51 -11.73 -10.24
C ILE A 113 -10.13 -13.13 -10.47
N SER A 114 -11.44 -13.18 -10.76
CA SER A 114 -12.18 -14.42 -11.03
C SER A 114 -11.68 -15.19 -12.25
N ASP A 115 -11.05 -14.48 -13.21
CA ASP A 115 -10.62 -15.08 -14.47
C ASP A 115 -9.25 -15.77 -14.35
N TYR A 116 -8.60 -15.61 -13.19
CA TYR A 116 -7.30 -16.18 -12.86
C TYR A 116 -7.43 -17.32 -11.85
N GLY A 117 -6.35 -18.08 -11.72
CA GLY A 117 -6.18 -19.17 -10.78
C GLY A 117 -5.08 -20.10 -11.28
N GLY A 118 -4.19 -20.55 -10.40
CA GLY A 118 -3.16 -21.51 -10.73
C GLY A 118 -2.03 -20.98 -11.64
N VAL A 119 -1.82 -19.67 -11.72
CA VAL A 119 -0.76 -19.04 -12.55
C VAL A 119 0.62 -19.60 -12.20
N VAL A 120 0.85 -20.02 -10.96
CA VAL A 120 2.13 -20.61 -10.53
C VAL A 120 2.52 -21.84 -11.34
N LYS A 121 1.56 -22.61 -11.84
CA LYS A 121 1.82 -23.84 -12.60
C LYS A 121 2.51 -23.54 -13.95
N ASN A 122 2.15 -22.42 -14.58
CA ASN A 122 2.65 -22.03 -15.90
C ASN A 122 3.74 -20.96 -15.86
N MET A 123 3.69 -20.08 -14.84
CA MET A 123 4.63 -18.96 -14.68
C MET A 123 5.26 -18.93 -13.28
N PRO A 124 6.07 -19.96 -12.88
CA PRO A 124 6.59 -20.03 -11.50
C PRO A 124 7.55 -18.88 -11.18
N LYS A 125 8.40 -18.45 -12.11
CA LYS A 125 9.33 -17.32 -11.90
C LYS A 125 8.59 -16.00 -11.72
N PHE A 126 7.54 -15.77 -12.51
CA PHE A 126 6.68 -14.60 -12.37
C PHE A 126 5.98 -14.61 -11.00
N SER A 127 5.44 -15.75 -10.59
CA SER A 127 4.76 -15.91 -9.31
C SER A 127 5.68 -15.58 -8.14
N LEU A 128 6.95 -15.96 -8.21
CA LEU A 128 7.96 -15.63 -7.20
C LEU A 128 8.23 -14.11 -7.16
N VAL A 129 8.42 -13.47 -8.31
CA VAL A 129 8.64 -12.02 -8.40
C VAL A 129 7.43 -11.26 -7.84
N PHE A 130 6.22 -11.68 -8.23
CA PHE A 130 4.99 -11.07 -7.71
C PHE A 130 4.87 -11.24 -6.19
N MET A 131 5.27 -12.41 -5.64
CA MET A 131 5.30 -12.66 -4.20
C MET A 131 6.22 -11.69 -3.46
N VAL A 132 7.44 -11.45 -3.97
CA VAL A 132 8.39 -10.52 -3.36
C VAL A 132 7.81 -9.11 -3.23
N PHE A 133 7.21 -8.59 -4.31
CA PHE A 133 6.61 -7.26 -4.27
C PHE A 133 5.33 -7.21 -3.44
N MET A 134 4.57 -8.28 -3.42
CA MET A 134 3.39 -8.42 -2.56
C MET A 134 3.79 -8.39 -1.08
N LEU A 135 4.81 -9.16 -0.67
CA LEU A 135 5.33 -9.15 0.71
C LEU A 135 5.93 -7.79 1.08
N ALA A 136 6.60 -7.12 0.15
CA ALA A 136 7.11 -5.77 0.36
C ALA A 136 5.97 -4.74 0.54
N SER A 137 4.84 -4.92 -0.16
CA SER A 137 3.65 -4.09 0.01
C SER A 137 2.92 -4.35 1.34
N ILE A 138 2.98 -5.56 1.88
CA ILE A 138 2.42 -5.89 3.21
C ILE A 138 3.26 -5.27 4.33
N GLY A 139 4.53 -4.98 4.07
CA GLY A 139 5.46 -4.54 5.11
C GLY A 139 5.97 -5.70 5.97
N VAL A 140 6.35 -6.82 5.35
CA VAL A 140 6.97 -7.94 6.08
C VAL A 140 8.38 -7.55 6.54
N PRO A 141 8.82 -7.91 7.78
CA PRO A 141 10.18 -7.67 8.25
C PRO A 141 11.23 -8.16 7.23
N GLY A 142 12.20 -7.29 6.94
CA GLY A 142 13.19 -7.53 5.88
C GLY A 142 12.84 -6.88 4.54
N THR A 143 11.69 -6.25 4.41
CA THR A 143 11.30 -5.46 3.23
C THR A 143 11.33 -3.96 3.52
N SER A 144 11.42 -3.14 2.45
CA SER A 144 11.49 -1.68 2.58
C SER A 144 10.21 -1.05 3.15
N GLY A 145 9.03 -1.65 2.89
CA GLY A 145 7.76 -1.17 3.41
C GLY A 145 7.66 -1.28 4.93
N PHE A 146 8.24 -2.32 5.52
CA PHE A 146 8.22 -2.52 6.98
C PHE A 146 8.85 -1.35 7.74
N VAL A 147 10.01 -0.87 7.28
CA VAL A 147 10.73 0.20 7.99
C VAL A 147 9.90 1.48 8.03
N GLY A 148 9.30 1.87 6.91
CA GLY A 148 8.50 3.08 6.84
C GLY A 148 7.25 3.00 7.72
N GLU A 149 6.49 1.91 7.64
CA GLU A 149 5.27 1.71 8.43
C GLU A 149 5.56 1.60 9.93
N LEU A 150 6.63 0.89 10.32
CA LEU A 150 7.02 0.76 11.71
C LEU A 150 7.41 2.10 12.33
N LEU A 151 8.22 2.91 11.64
CA LEU A 151 8.62 4.23 12.12
C LEU A 151 7.41 5.16 12.28
N VAL A 152 6.48 5.15 11.32
CA VAL A 152 5.24 5.91 11.44
C VAL A 152 4.41 5.42 12.64
N LEU A 153 4.33 4.11 12.86
CA LEU A 153 3.60 3.54 13.99
C LEU A 153 4.20 3.97 15.34
N ILE A 154 5.53 3.94 15.45
CA ILE A 154 6.26 4.42 16.64
C ILE A 154 5.97 5.91 16.88
N ALA A 155 6.02 6.74 15.85
CA ALA A 155 5.72 8.16 15.94
C ALA A 155 4.25 8.40 16.34
N ALA A 156 3.31 7.67 15.76
CA ALA A 156 1.90 7.73 16.13
C ALA A 156 1.67 7.36 17.59
N TYR A 157 2.39 6.35 18.11
CA TYR A 157 2.31 5.96 19.52
C TYR A 157 2.81 7.06 20.47
N LYS A 158 3.86 7.78 20.09
CA LYS A 158 4.36 8.94 20.85
C LYS A 158 3.36 10.09 20.94
N VAL A 159 2.41 10.19 19.99
CA VAL A 159 1.33 11.19 19.99
C VAL A 159 0.13 10.66 20.77
N SER A 160 -0.35 9.46 20.43
CA SER A 160 -1.51 8.84 21.09
C SER A 160 -1.54 7.34 20.84
N GLY A 161 -1.78 6.55 21.88
CA GLY A 161 -1.99 5.11 21.75
C GLY A 161 -3.19 4.74 20.87
N TYR A 162 -4.25 5.55 20.86
CA TYR A 162 -5.41 5.34 19.99
C TYR A 162 -5.06 5.55 18.51
N LEU A 163 -4.25 6.57 18.22
CA LEU A 163 -3.76 6.83 16.87
C LEU A 163 -2.90 5.65 16.38
N ALA A 164 -1.99 5.17 17.20
CA ALA A 164 -1.16 4.01 16.88
C ALA A 164 -1.99 2.74 16.65
N PHE A 165 -2.99 2.48 17.50
CA PHE A 165 -3.88 1.33 17.33
C PHE A 165 -4.63 1.40 16.00
N ALA A 166 -5.25 2.54 15.69
CA ALA A 166 -5.97 2.74 14.45
C ALA A 166 -5.06 2.61 13.20
N THR A 167 -3.84 3.17 13.28
CA THR A 167 -2.84 3.05 12.22
C THR A 167 -2.39 1.59 12.07
N GLY A 168 -2.14 0.88 13.17
CA GLY A 168 -1.73 -0.53 13.19
C GLY A 168 -2.76 -1.49 12.56
N LEU A 169 -4.06 -1.18 12.65
CA LEU A 169 -5.10 -1.96 11.95
C LEU A 169 -4.88 -2.00 10.43
N GLY A 170 -4.28 -0.96 9.86
CA GLY A 170 -3.97 -0.92 8.44
C GLY A 170 -2.97 -1.99 8.02
N MET A 171 -1.98 -2.35 8.85
CA MET A 171 -1.04 -3.45 8.56
C MET A 171 -1.76 -4.79 8.45
N ILE A 172 -2.72 -5.05 9.36
CA ILE A 172 -3.53 -6.28 9.35
C ILE A 172 -4.41 -6.33 8.10
N LEU A 173 -5.09 -5.24 7.78
CA LEU A 173 -5.94 -5.14 6.58
C LEU A 173 -5.11 -5.23 5.30
N GLY A 174 -3.92 -4.63 5.29
CA GLY A 174 -2.95 -4.71 4.20
C GLY A 174 -2.55 -6.14 3.89
N ALA A 175 -2.19 -6.88 4.92
CA ALA A 175 -1.90 -8.31 4.79
C ALA A 175 -3.12 -9.09 4.28
N ALA A 176 -4.30 -8.81 4.80
CA ALA A 176 -5.52 -9.52 4.43
C ALA A 176 -5.84 -9.38 2.93
N TYR A 177 -5.91 -8.16 2.38
CA TYR A 177 -6.29 -7.99 0.96
C TYR A 177 -5.18 -8.44 0.00
N MET A 178 -3.90 -8.27 0.35
CA MET A 178 -2.81 -8.66 -0.53
C MET A 178 -2.59 -10.17 -0.57
N LEU A 179 -2.63 -10.84 0.58
CA LEU A 179 -2.55 -12.31 0.63
C LEU A 179 -3.76 -12.95 -0.05
N TRP A 180 -4.95 -12.35 0.11
CA TRP A 180 -6.14 -12.85 -0.57
C TRP A 180 -6.09 -12.66 -2.08
N LEU A 181 -5.55 -11.53 -2.57
CA LEU A 181 -5.26 -11.33 -3.99
C LEU A 181 -4.30 -12.39 -4.51
N TYR A 182 -3.18 -12.58 -3.83
CA TYR A 182 -2.15 -13.54 -4.23
C TYR A 182 -2.69 -14.96 -4.28
N LYS A 183 -3.43 -15.38 -3.24
CA LYS A 183 -4.06 -16.70 -3.19
C LYS A 183 -4.98 -16.95 -4.39
N ARG A 184 -5.83 -15.98 -4.74
CA ARG A 184 -6.81 -16.13 -5.81
C ARG A 184 -6.19 -16.12 -7.21
N VAL A 185 -5.14 -15.34 -7.42
CA VAL A 185 -4.52 -15.19 -8.75
C VAL A 185 -3.46 -16.27 -8.98
N ILE A 186 -2.59 -16.48 -8.02
CA ILE A 186 -1.40 -17.32 -8.20
C ILE A 186 -1.66 -18.78 -7.87
N PHE A 187 -2.38 -19.04 -6.76
CA PHE A 187 -2.76 -20.38 -6.35
C PHE A 187 -4.20 -20.72 -6.81
N GLY A 188 -4.62 -21.92 -6.55
CA GLY A 188 -5.92 -22.43 -6.94
C GLY A 188 -5.89 -23.22 -8.23
N ASP A 189 -7.07 -23.60 -8.73
CA ASP A 189 -7.18 -24.37 -9.96
C ASP A 189 -7.33 -23.46 -11.17
N ALA A 190 -6.63 -23.80 -12.23
CA ALA A 190 -6.73 -23.12 -13.51
C ALA A 190 -8.01 -23.59 -14.23
N GLU A 191 -9.16 -23.05 -13.83
CA GLU A 191 -10.46 -23.36 -14.49
C GLU A 191 -10.50 -22.75 -15.90
N ASN A 192 -9.88 -21.58 -16.08
CA ASN A 192 -9.86 -20.89 -17.34
C ASN A 192 -8.83 -21.51 -18.31
N LYS A 193 -9.30 -21.94 -19.50
CA LYS A 193 -8.44 -22.53 -20.56
C LYS A 193 -7.31 -21.58 -21.00
N ASN A 194 -7.51 -20.26 -20.91
CA ASN A 194 -6.50 -19.28 -21.29
C ASN A 194 -5.35 -19.23 -20.28
N VAL A 195 -5.62 -19.45 -19.00
CA VAL A 195 -4.56 -19.54 -17.96
C VAL A 195 -3.64 -20.72 -18.22
N LYS A 196 -4.16 -21.82 -18.80
CA LYS A 196 -3.36 -23.00 -19.15
C LYS A 196 -2.40 -22.76 -20.32
N LYS A 197 -2.54 -21.65 -21.05
CA LYS A 197 -1.69 -21.28 -22.19
C LYS A 197 -0.67 -20.17 -21.83
N LEU A 198 -0.70 -19.64 -20.59
CA LEU A 198 0.30 -18.72 -20.07
C LEU A 198 1.65 -19.43 -19.93
#